data_647b6b3921acad35cd6a6dbc9fc14ff0
#
_entry.id   647b6b3921acad35cd6a6dbc9fc14ff0
#
_cell.length_a   1.000
_cell.length_b   1.000
_cell.length_c   1.000
_cell.angle_alpha   90.00
_cell.angle_beta   90.00
_cell.angle_gamma   90.00
#
_symmetry.space_group_name_H-M   'P 1'
#
loop_
_entity.id
_entity.type
_entity.pdbx_description
1 polymer ?
#
loop_
_entity_poly.entity_id
_entity_poly.type
_entity_poly.pdbx_seq_one_letter_code
_entity_poly.pdbx_strand_id
1 'polypeptide(L)'
;FRLFFMQIIEGSYYKQEADGNRIRTLPIIASRGVMYDRNGILMVGSRASYGITMPVDRKKNSLPETELRNLANLLKTSPAMLQKKIEDNKAIFGAIYLAKDVSLDVATEIEEKKNDYPDIEVEVQPVRVYPFGNAGAQMLGYVGEAGPEDVDKNGRPYASSTLIGRAGLEWQYNQYLEGTNGSKVIEVNAAGQPVNYTGGAAAISGDNIRLTVDSALQRAAENAVEAQVNILHGMGIFPTGASVVAVDPNSGAILAMVSWPSFDPNQFSRGISSEEWDKIINNKNHPLQNRNISSMYPPGSTFKVITGATALEAKMVTPEEKIFDNGRHWLIDKRNSEGEAFGWVDFYDAMAKSDNVYFYEMGRRVGIDRLAAMSRDFGLGQLLSLIHISEPTRLQLIS
;
A
#
# COMPACT_ATOMS: atom_id res chain seq x y z
N PHE A 1 -51.39 12.22 36.67
CA PHE A 1 -50.34 13.23 36.90
C PHE A 1 -49.05 12.93 36.18
N ARG A 2 -48.48 11.73 36.25
CA ARG A 2 -47.21 11.36 35.60
C ARG A 2 -47.28 11.40 34.06
N LEU A 3 -48.38 10.92 33.48
CA LEU A 3 -48.63 10.98 32.04
C LEU A 3 -48.75 12.43 31.53
N PHE A 4 -49.43 13.30 32.25
CA PHE A 4 -49.53 14.71 31.92
C PHE A 4 -48.14 15.41 31.96
N PHE A 5 -47.32 15.10 32.96
CA PHE A 5 -45.96 15.62 33.11
C PHE A 5 -45.08 15.18 31.92
N MET A 6 -45.12 13.89 31.57
CA MET A 6 -44.35 13.34 30.45
C MET A 6 -44.82 13.83 29.08
N GLN A 7 -46.14 14.06 28.90
CA GLN A 7 -46.65 14.44 27.56
C GLN A 7 -46.75 15.96 27.35
N ILE A 8 -46.93 16.74 28.40
CA ILE A 8 -47.16 18.17 28.28
C ILE A 8 -45.96 18.99 28.75
N ILE A 9 -45.38 18.69 29.91
CA ILE A 9 -44.29 19.48 30.47
C ILE A 9 -42.95 19.05 29.90
N GLU A 10 -42.70 17.75 29.82
CA GLU A 10 -41.49 17.14 29.27
C GLU A 10 -41.70 16.54 27.86
N GLY A 11 -42.82 16.86 27.22
CA GLY A 11 -43.20 16.26 25.95
C GLY A 11 -42.20 16.53 24.83
N SER A 12 -41.56 17.69 24.81
CA SER A 12 -40.50 18.02 23.87
C SER A 12 -39.25 17.17 24.09
N TYR A 13 -38.88 16.95 25.34
CA TYR A 13 -37.73 16.12 25.71
C TYR A 13 -37.97 14.62 25.30
N TYR A 14 -39.10 14.04 25.70
CA TYR A 14 -39.43 12.67 25.35
C TYR A 14 -39.66 12.47 23.85
N LYS A 15 -40.14 13.49 23.16
CA LYS A 15 -40.27 13.48 21.69
C LYS A 15 -38.88 13.46 21.03
N GLN A 16 -37.96 14.27 21.52
CA GLN A 16 -36.58 14.32 21.01
C GLN A 16 -35.84 13.02 21.28
N GLU A 17 -36.02 12.42 22.47
CA GLU A 17 -35.49 11.08 22.80
C GLU A 17 -36.10 9.99 21.92
N ALA A 18 -37.42 10.02 21.67
CA ALA A 18 -38.12 9.08 20.81
C ALA A 18 -37.67 9.24 19.35
N ASP A 19 -37.51 10.46 18.86
CA ASP A 19 -37.02 10.74 17.50
C ASP A 19 -35.55 10.32 17.36
N GLY A 20 -34.71 10.54 18.38
CA GLY A 20 -33.34 10.07 18.41
C GLY A 20 -33.19 8.54 18.42
N ASN A 21 -34.16 7.84 19.02
CA ASN A 21 -34.21 6.37 18.98
C ASN A 21 -34.80 5.79 17.69
N ARG A 22 -35.59 6.59 16.95
CA ARG A 22 -36.31 6.19 15.74
C ARG A 22 -35.52 6.47 14.45
N ILE A 23 -34.65 7.47 14.47
CA ILE A 23 -33.86 7.86 13.30
C ILE A 23 -32.43 7.31 13.42
N ARG A 24 -32.00 6.54 12.42
CA ARG A 24 -30.62 6.05 12.32
C ARG A 24 -29.99 6.55 11.04
N THR A 25 -28.72 6.95 11.13
CA THR A 25 -27.91 7.29 9.97
C THR A 25 -26.94 6.15 9.70
N LEU A 26 -27.10 5.52 8.54
CA LEU A 26 -26.19 4.47 8.05
C LEU A 26 -25.19 5.12 7.08
N PRO A 27 -23.89 4.86 7.21
CA PRO A 27 -22.89 5.36 6.28
C PRO A 27 -23.02 4.62 4.93
N ILE A 28 -22.93 5.37 3.83
CA ILE A 28 -22.71 4.82 2.48
C ILE A 28 -21.22 4.99 2.19
N ILE A 29 -20.50 3.87 2.10
CA ILE A 29 -19.05 3.91 1.88
C ILE A 29 -18.76 4.41 0.46
N ALA A 30 -17.94 5.46 0.37
CA ALA A 30 -17.46 5.98 -0.90
C ALA A 30 -16.54 4.98 -1.61
N SER A 31 -16.66 4.89 -2.93
CA SER A 31 -15.67 4.16 -3.72
C SER A 31 -14.35 4.92 -3.71
N ARG A 32 -13.28 4.19 -3.47
CA ARG A 32 -11.93 4.74 -3.49
C ARG A 32 -11.50 5.07 -4.91
N GLY A 33 -10.80 6.19 -5.13
CA GLY A 33 -10.29 6.62 -6.42
C GLY A 33 -9.42 5.55 -7.09
N VAL A 34 -9.34 5.59 -8.40
CA VAL A 34 -8.67 4.60 -9.24
C VAL A 34 -7.25 5.06 -9.58
N MET A 35 -6.30 4.11 -9.67
CA MET A 35 -4.96 4.40 -10.17
C MET A 35 -4.78 3.80 -11.56
N TYR A 36 -4.36 4.63 -12.51
CA TYR A 36 -4.03 4.23 -13.88
C TYR A 36 -2.53 4.35 -14.12
N ASP A 37 -2.01 3.54 -15.01
CA ASP A 37 -0.67 3.73 -15.54
C ASP A 37 -0.62 4.95 -16.49
N ARG A 38 0.57 5.24 -17.05
CA ARG A 38 0.77 6.35 -18.00
C ARG A 38 -0.07 6.23 -19.28
N ASN A 39 -0.49 5.02 -19.63
CA ASN A 39 -1.25 4.70 -20.85
C ASN A 39 -2.76 4.59 -20.58
N GLY A 40 -3.22 4.81 -19.33
CA GLY A 40 -4.61 4.68 -18.92
C GLY A 40 -5.03 3.23 -18.59
N ILE A 41 -4.06 2.33 -18.41
CA ILE A 41 -4.34 0.95 -17.99
C ILE A 41 -4.61 0.91 -16.49
N LEU A 42 -5.66 0.21 -16.07
CA LEU A 42 -6.06 0.08 -14.69
C LEU A 42 -4.99 -0.67 -13.87
N MET A 43 -4.35 0.03 -12.93
CA MET A 43 -3.39 -0.55 -11.98
C MET A 43 -4.05 -0.94 -10.65
N VAL A 44 -4.94 -0.08 -10.15
CA VAL A 44 -5.68 -0.29 -8.91
C VAL A 44 -7.07 0.27 -9.06
N GLY A 45 -8.08 -0.54 -8.72
CA GLY A 45 -9.49 -0.14 -8.82
C GLY A 45 -10.32 -0.61 -7.63
N SER A 46 -11.63 -0.50 -7.76
CA SER A 46 -12.58 -1.07 -6.82
C SER A 46 -13.66 -1.83 -7.60
N ARG A 47 -14.12 -2.94 -7.07
CA ARG A 47 -15.28 -3.66 -7.57
C ARG A 47 -16.34 -3.78 -6.50
N ALA A 48 -17.57 -3.90 -6.92
CA ALA A 48 -18.66 -4.29 -6.01
C ALA A 48 -18.41 -5.71 -5.49
N SER A 49 -18.69 -5.91 -4.22
CA SER A 49 -18.62 -7.20 -3.56
C SER A 49 -19.69 -7.29 -2.47
N TYR A 50 -19.96 -8.48 -2.01
CA TYR A 50 -20.95 -8.73 -0.96
C TYR A 50 -20.25 -8.91 0.38
N GLY A 51 -20.74 -8.20 1.39
CA GLY A 51 -20.37 -8.36 2.78
C GLY A 51 -21.52 -8.97 3.56
N ILE A 52 -21.21 -9.82 4.52
CA ILE A 52 -22.17 -10.38 5.45
C ILE A 52 -22.06 -9.63 6.76
N THR A 53 -23.16 -8.98 7.15
CA THR A 53 -23.20 -8.14 8.34
C THR A 53 -24.23 -8.63 9.34
N MET A 54 -24.01 -8.30 10.59
CA MET A 54 -24.97 -8.47 11.68
C MET A 54 -25.23 -7.09 12.30
N PRO A 55 -26.49 -6.59 12.32
CA PRO A 55 -26.83 -5.37 13.01
C PRO A 55 -26.50 -5.46 14.50
N VAL A 56 -25.88 -4.40 15.06
CA VAL A 56 -25.59 -4.37 16.49
C VAL A 56 -26.87 -4.04 17.27
N ASP A 57 -27.45 -5.05 17.91
CA ASP A 57 -28.49 -4.85 18.91
C ASP A 57 -27.85 -4.92 20.32
N ARG A 58 -28.01 -3.83 21.10
CA ARG A 58 -27.51 -3.75 22.49
C ARG A 58 -28.02 -4.87 23.40
N LYS A 59 -29.06 -5.58 22.96
CA LYS A 59 -29.69 -6.68 23.72
C LYS A 59 -29.28 -8.08 23.24
N LYS A 60 -28.83 -8.21 21.97
CA LYS A 60 -28.40 -9.48 21.36
C LYS A 60 -26.91 -9.39 21.03
N ASN A 61 -26.09 -10.02 21.83
CA ASN A 61 -24.65 -10.06 21.66
C ASN A 61 -24.12 -11.38 21.09
N SER A 62 -25.01 -12.24 20.58
CA SER A 62 -24.67 -13.53 19.98
C SER A 62 -25.77 -13.96 19.03
N LEU A 63 -25.37 -14.70 17.99
CA LEU A 63 -26.32 -15.41 17.12
C LEU A 63 -26.82 -16.69 17.84
N PRO A 64 -28.05 -17.16 17.53
CA PRO A 64 -28.49 -18.49 17.94
C PRO A 64 -27.48 -19.56 17.48
N GLU A 65 -27.28 -20.60 18.28
CA GLU A 65 -26.24 -21.61 18.01
C GLU A 65 -26.44 -22.31 16.66
N THR A 66 -27.68 -22.53 16.25
CA THR A 66 -28.04 -23.12 14.95
C THR A 66 -27.69 -22.20 13.79
N GLU A 67 -28.01 -20.90 13.90
CA GLU A 67 -27.68 -19.87 12.90
C GLU A 67 -26.16 -19.69 12.79
N LEU A 68 -25.45 -19.62 13.93
CA LEU A 68 -24.01 -19.51 13.99
C LEU A 68 -23.30 -20.69 13.29
N ARG A 69 -23.78 -21.93 13.52
CA ARG A 69 -23.23 -23.13 12.87
C ARG A 69 -23.49 -23.15 11.36
N ASN A 70 -24.73 -22.82 10.95
CA ASN A 70 -25.10 -22.79 9.52
C ASN A 70 -24.27 -21.73 8.80
N LEU A 71 -24.16 -20.53 9.36
CA LEU A 71 -23.36 -19.45 8.80
C LEU A 71 -21.86 -19.80 8.73
N ALA A 72 -21.34 -20.43 9.78
CA ALA A 72 -19.94 -20.88 9.82
C ALA A 72 -19.64 -21.89 8.71
N ASN A 73 -20.53 -22.85 8.48
CA ASN A 73 -20.41 -23.83 7.41
C ASN A 73 -20.44 -23.16 6.03
N LEU A 74 -21.39 -22.23 5.81
CA LEU A 74 -21.53 -21.49 4.56
C LEU A 74 -20.31 -20.62 4.26
N LEU A 75 -19.76 -19.95 5.28
CA LEU A 75 -18.57 -19.10 5.18
C LEU A 75 -17.24 -19.90 5.26
N LYS A 76 -17.29 -21.24 5.39
CA LYS A 76 -16.12 -22.12 5.53
C LYS A 76 -15.18 -21.69 6.68
N THR A 77 -15.78 -21.31 7.81
CA THR A 77 -15.06 -20.90 9.02
C THR A 77 -15.55 -21.69 10.24
N SER A 78 -14.99 -21.47 11.41
CA SER A 78 -15.48 -22.12 12.64
C SER A 78 -16.50 -21.24 13.37
N PRO A 79 -17.52 -21.85 14.04
CA PRO A 79 -18.45 -21.09 14.86
C PRO A 79 -17.75 -20.25 15.95
N ALA A 80 -16.67 -20.78 16.53
CA ALA A 80 -15.90 -20.08 17.56
C ALA A 80 -15.22 -18.80 17.01
N MET A 81 -14.74 -18.82 15.76
CA MET A 81 -14.15 -17.64 15.11
C MET A 81 -15.20 -16.57 14.84
N LEU A 82 -16.41 -16.95 14.37
CA LEU A 82 -17.50 -16.00 14.17
C LEU A 82 -17.95 -15.40 15.49
N GLN A 83 -18.12 -16.22 16.51
CA GLN A 83 -18.50 -15.76 17.85
C GLN A 83 -17.49 -14.78 18.43
N LYS A 84 -16.18 -15.10 18.32
CA LYS A 84 -15.11 -14.19 18.73
C LYS A 84 -15.18 -12.87 17.99
N LYS A 85 -15.40 -12.89 16.67
CA LYS A 85 -15.52 -11.69 15.85
C LYS A 85 -16.69 -10.80 16.28
N ILE A 86 -17.82 -11.41 16.65
CA ILE A 86 -18.96 -10.70 17.22
C ILE A 86 -18.59 -10.07 18.57
N GLU A 87 -17.88 -10.82 19.42
CA GLU A 87 -17.47 -10.38 20.74
C GLU A 87 -16.46 -9.23 20.70
N ASP A 88 -15.46 -9.31 19.84
CA ASP A 88 -14.42 -8.29 19.69
C ASP A 88 -14.98 -6.96 19.17
N ASN A 89 -16.12 -6.99 18.45
CA ASN A 89 -16.74 -5.83 17.80
C ASN A 89 -18.04 -5.33 18.47
N LYS A 90 -18.36 -5.77 19.67
CA LYS A 90 -19.59 -5.37 20.42
C LYS A 90 -19.76 -3.87 20.67
N ALA A 91 -18.67 -3.12 20.71
CA ALA A 91 -18.68 -1.69 20.99
C ALA A 91 -18.90 -0.82 19.74
N ILE A 92 -19.00 -1.42 18.55
CA ILE A 92 -19.14 -0.71 17.27
C ILE A 92 -20.61 -0.31 17.09
N PHE A 93 -20.84 0.97 16.76
CA PHE A 93 -22.16 1.44 16.34
C PHE A 93 -22.40 1.02 14.88
N GLY A 94 -23.55 0.40 14.59
CA GLY A 94 -23.97 0.05 13.23
C GLY A 94 -24.06 -1.46 13.01
N ALA A 95 -23.24 -2.01 12.13
CA ALA A 95 -23.22 -3.43 11.82
C ALA A 95 -21.82 -4.04 12.02
N ILE A 96 -21.77 -5.29 12.45
CA ILE A 96 -20.54 -6.08 12.55
C ILE A 96 -20.37 -6.85 11.24
N TYR A 97 -19.24 -6.67 10.55
CA TYR A 97 -18.91 -7.45 9.36
C TYR A 97 -18.41 -8.84 9.77
N LEU A 98 -19.22 -9.85 9.53
CA LEU A 98 -18.89 -11.26 9.79
C LEU A 98 -17.98 -11.83 8.71
N ALA A 99 -18.27 -11.48 7.44
CA ALA A 99 -17.43 -11.83 6.29
C ALA A 99 -17.42 -10.68 5.28
N LYS A 100 -16.32 -10.54 4.53
CA LYS A 100 -16.16 -9.60 3.43
C LYS A 100 -15.80 -10.38 2.18
N ASP A 101 -16.13 -9.81 1.03
CA ASP A 101 -15.81 -10.36 -0.29
C ASP A 101 -16.32 -11.81 -0.48
N VAL A 102 -17.58 -12.05 -0.09
CA VAL A 102 -18.20 -13.35 -0.32
C VAL A 102 -18.70 -13.47 -1.76
N SER A 103 -18.80 -14.70 -2.26
CA SER A 103 -19.33 -14.96 -3.60
C SER A 103 -20.81 -14.62 -3.71
N LEU A 104 -21.27 -14.39 -4.94
CA LEU A 104 -22.69 -14.18 -5.23
C LEU A 104 -23.54 -15.35 -4.74
N ASP A 105 -23.05 -16.59 -4.87
CA ASP A 105 -23.79 -17.79 -4.44
C ASP A 105 -24.05 -17.76 -2.93
N VAL A 106 -23.04 -17.40 -2.12
CA VAL A 106 -23.19 -17.27 -0.66
C VAL A 106 -24.16 -16.15 -0.30
N ALA A 107 -24.06 -15.00 -0.97
CA ALA A 107 -24.95 -13.88 -0.75
C ALA A 107 -26.40 -14.23 -1.10
N THR A 108 -26.60 -14.90 -2.24
CA THR A 108 -27.92 -15.37 -2.70
C THR A 108 -28.50 -16.39 -1.73
N GLU A 109 -27.73 -17.36 -1.28
CA GLU A 109 -28.22 -18.39 -0.34
C GLU A 109 -28.69 -17.76 0.98
N ILE A 110 -28.01 -16.74 1.50
CA ILE A 110 -28.44 -16.03 2.71
C ILE A 110 -29.75 -15.28 2.47
N GLU A 111 -29.86 -14.58 1.33
CA GLU A 111 -31.08 -13.82 0.99
C GLU A 111 -32.30 -14.74 0.72
N GLU A 112 -32.09 -15.86 0.04
CA GLU A 112 -33.15 -16.84 -0.21
C GLU A 112 -33.64 -17.53 1.07
N LYS A 113 -32.70 -17.79 2.01
CA LYS A 113 -32.98 -18.43 3.30
C LYS A 113 -33.06 -17.42 4.45
N LYS A 114 -33.61 -16.23 4.20
CA LYS A 114 -33.68 -15.15 5.19
C LYS A 114 -34.35 -15.56 6.51
N ASN A 115 -35.24 -16.51 6.49
CA ASN A 115 -35.89 -17.06 7.70
C ASN A 115 -34.91 -17.84 8.58
N ASP A 116 -33.87 -18.44 8.00
CA ASP A 116 -32.81 -19.17 8.70
C ASP A 116 -31.70 -18.23 9.19
N TYR A 117 -31.66 -17.02 8.64
CA TYR A 117 -30.67 -15.96 8.93
C TYR A 117 -31.33 -14.61 9.26
N PRO A 118 -32.25 -14.55 10.25
CA PRO A 118 -33.01 -13.32 10.53
C PRO A 118 -32.15 -12.15 11.00
N ASP A 119 -31.04 -12.43 11.66
CA ASP A 119 -30.14 -11.42 12.23
C ASP A 119 -28.94 -11.10 11.29
N ILE A 120 -28.93 -11.64 10.07
CA ILE A 120 -27.85 -11.45 9.10
C ILE A 120 -28.33 -10.62 7.92
N GLU A 121 -27.52 -9.68 7.46
CA GLU A 121 -27.77 -8.84 6.29
C GLU A 121 -26.67 -9.00 5.26
N VAL A 122 -27.03 -8.91 3.99
CA VAL A 122 -26.09 -8.87 2.86
C VAL A 122 -25.97 -7.42 2.41
N GLU A 123 -24.77 -6.89 2.46
CA GLU A 123 -24.48 -5.53 2.00
C GLU A 123 -23.54 -5.53 0.80
N VAL A 124 -23.82 -4.66 -0.18
CA VAL A 124 -22.90 -4.42 -1.29
C VAL A 124 -21.90 -3.34 -0.87
N GLN A 125 -20.63 -3.67 -0.94
CA GLN A 125 -19.54 -2.74 -0.61
C GLN A 125 -18.43 -2.76 -1.66
N PRO A 126 -17.70 -1.64 -1.85
CA PRO A 126 -16.56 -1.62 -2.73
C PRO A 126 -15.38 -2.37 -2.08
N VAL A 127 -14.78 -3.30 -2.83
CA VAL A 127 -13.55 -3.99 -2.46
C VAL A 127 -12.43 -3.53 -3.37
N ARG A 128 -11.28 -3.20 -2.80
CA ARG A 128 -10.10 -2.77 -3.53
C ARG A 128 -9.51 -3.92 -4.33
N VAL A 129 -9.14 -3.66 -5.58
CA VAL A 129 -8.63 -4.67 -6.50
C VAL A 129 -7.34 -4.20 -7.15
N TYR A 130 -6.36 -5.09 -7.17
CA TYR A 130 -5.08 -4.93 -7.85
C TYR A 130 -5.00 -5.97 -8.97
N PRO A 131 -5.39 -5.61 -10.20
CA PRO A 131 -5.57 -6.57 -11.31
C PRO A 131 -4.31 -7.34 -11.68
N PHE A 132 -3.13 -6.76 -11.43
CA PHE A 132 -1.84 -7.38 -11.71
C PHE A 132 -1.25 -8.16 -10.52
N GLY A 133 -2.04 -8.39 -9.46
CA GLY A 133 -1.58 -9.14 -8.28
C GLY A 133 -0.39 -8.45 -7.61
N ASN A 134 0.72 -9.17 -7.54
CA ASN A 134 1.94 -8.70 -6.87
C ASN A 134 2.75 -7.65 -7.66
N ALA A 135 2.35 -7.32 -8.90
CA ALA A 135 3.10 -6.38 -9.72
C ALA A 135 3.03 -4.95 -9.15
N GLY A 136 4.19 -4.37 -8.87
CA GLY A 136 4.32 -3.03 -8.28
C GLY A 136 3.80 -2.93 -6.84
N ALA A 137 3.59 -4.03 -6.13
CA ALA A 137 2.90 -4.04 -4.85
C ALA A 137 3.52 -3.09 -3.80
N GLN A 138 4.84 -3.06 -3.68
CA GLN A 138 5.50 -2.16 -2.71
C GLN A 138 5.37 -0.68 -3.10
N MET A 139 5.28 -0.38 -4.39
CA MET A 139 5.05 0.97 -4.90
C MET A 139 3.59 1.38 -4.72
N LEU A 140 2.66 0.56 -5.21
CA LEU A 140 1.22 0.82 -5.09
C LEU A 140 0.77 0.83 -3.63
N GLY A 141 1.32 -0.08 -2.84
CA GLY A 141 0.92 -0.27 -1.46
C GLY A 141 -0.32 -1.14 -1.33
N TYR A 142 -0.96 -1.08 -0.18
CA TYR A 142 -2.18 -1.81 0.13
C TYR A 142 -3.08 -1.00 1.06
N VAL A 143 -4.33 -1.40 1.13
CA VAL A 143 -5.33 -0.82 2.03
C VAL A 143 -5.57 -1.74 3.22
N GLY A 144 -6.00 -1.17 4.33
CA GLY A 144 -6.43 -1.89 5.52
C GLY A 144 -7.53 -1.15 6.25
N GLU A 145 -8.22 -1.82 7.16
CA GLU A 145 -9.26 -1.19 7.97
C GLU A 145 -8.66 -0.14 8.91
N ALA A 146 -9.37 0.97 9.07
CA ALA A 146 -9.00 2.01 10.01
C ALA A 146 -9.13 1.51 11.45
N GLY A 147 -8.11 1.75 12.25
CA GLY A 147 -8.11 1.52 13.70
C GLY A 147 -8.66 2.72 14.48
N PRO A 148 -8.79 2.58 15.79
CA PRO A 148 -9.31 3.65 16.65
C PRO A 148 -8.44 4.92 16.66
N GLU A 149 -7.16 4.78 16.36
CA GLU A 149 -6.18 5.89 16.32
C GLU A 149 -6.13 6.60 14.96
N ASP A 150 -6.71 6.00 13.92
CA ASP A 150 -6.68 6.58 12.58
C ASP A 150 -7.72 7.71 12.46
N VAL A 151 -7.30 8.83 11.90
CA VAL A 151 -8.14 10.00 11.68
C VAL A 151 -8.14 10.44 10.22
N ASP A 152 -9.25 11.03 9.77
CA ASP A 152 -9.40 11.61 8.45
C ASP A 152 -8.59 12.92 8.30
N LYS A 153 -8.61 13.51 7.11
CA LYS A 153 -7.96 14.81 6.82
C LYS A 153 -8.41 15.99 7.69
N ASN A 154 -9.54 15.85 8.41
CA ASN A 154 -10.08 16.85 9.32
C ASN A 154 -9.82 16.51 10.79
N GLY A 155 -9.03 15.46 11.07
CA GLY A 155 -8.74 14.98 12.41
C GLY A 155 -9.90 14.24 13.10
N ARG A 156 -10.88 13.73 12.34
CA ARG A 156 -12.01 12.97 12.85
C ARG A 156 -11.69 11.47 12.77
N PRO A 157 -12.07 10.69 13.79
CA PRO A 157 -11.94 9.24 13.72
C PRO A 157 -12.70 8.68 12.51
N TYR A 158 -12.08 7.74 11.81
CA TYR A 158 -12.76 7.02 10.74
C TYR A 158 -13.91 6.17 11.29
N ALA A 159 -14.95 6.00 10.48
CA ALA A 159 -15.96 5.00 10.77
C ALA A 159 -15.32 3.60 10.74
N SER A 160 -15.80 2.71 11.62
CA SER A 160 -15.37 1.31 11.63
C SER A 160 -15.49 0.69 10.24
N SER A 161 -14.51 -0.15 9.88
CA SER A 161 -14.43 -0.81 8.58
C SER A 161 -14.12 0.10 7.38
N THR A 162 -13.85 1.40 7.57
CA THR A 162 -13.34 2.26 6.49
C THR A 162 -11.97 1.75 6.05
N LEU A 163 -11.79 1.56 4.73
CA LEU A 163 -10.50 1.18 4.17
C LEU A 163 -9.65 2.42 3.93
N ILE A 164 -8.46 2.44 4.52
CA ILE A 164 -7.46 3.49 4.35
C ILE A 164 -6.17 2.90 3.76
N GLY A 165 -5.37 3.73 3.12
CA GLY A 165 -4.06 3.34 2.62
C GLY A 165 -3.09 3.09 3.76
N ARG A 166 -2.40 1.94 3.77
CA ARG A 166 -1.45 1.55 4.81
C ARG A 166 0.00 1.64 4.37
N ALA A 167 0.27 1.60 3.07
CA ALA A 167 1.62 1.68 2.52
C ALA A 167 1.60 2.25 1.09
N GLY A 168 2.77 2.59 0.58
CA GLY A 168 2.97 3.01 -0.81
C GLY A 168 2.12 4.21 -1.23
N LEU A 169 1.71 4.23 -2.50
CA LEU A 169 0.87 5.28 -3.06
C LEU A 169 -0.52 5.31 -2.43
N GLU A 170 -1.06 4.17 -2.02
CA GLU A 170 -2.32 4.11 -1.28
C GLU A 170 -2.29 4.93 0.00
N TRP A 171 -1.18 4.88 0.76
CA TRP A 171 -0.98 5.67 1.97
C TRP A 171 -0.66 7.13 1.65
N GLN A 172 0.28 7.35 0.74
CA GLN A 172 0.77 8.70 0.41
C GLN A 172 -0.33 9.61 -0.13
N TYR A 173 -1.23 9.04 -0.94
CA TYR A 173 -2.33 9.76 -1.56
C TYR A 173 -3.70 9.42 -0.96
N ASN A 174 -3.71 8.91 0.28
CA ASN A 174 -4.95 8.49 0.93
C ASN A 174 -6.02 9.57 0.91
N GLN A 175 -5.66 10.80 1.25
CA GLN A 175 -6.59 11.95 1.32
C GLN A 175 -7.29 12.28 -0.02
N TYR A 176 -6.70 11.92 -1.15
CA TYR A 176 -7.28 12.10 -2.47
C TYR A 176 -8.11 10.88 -2.89
N LEU A 177 -7.59 9.70 -2.55
CA LEU A 177 -8.19 8.42 -2.96
C LEU A 177 -9.42 8.04 -2.13
N GLU A 178 -9.55 8.45 -0.87
CA GLU A 178 -10.58 7.93 0.05
C GLU A 178 -12.01 8.35 -0.27
N GLY A 179 -12.20 9.49 -0.97
CA GLY A 179 -13.52 10.03 -1.25
C GLY A 179 -14.21 10.61 0.00
N THR A 180 -15.51 10.81 -0.11
CA THR A 180 -16.35 11.29 0.99
C THR A 180 -17.56 10.37 1.14
N ASN A 181 -17.67 9.73 2.29
CA ASN A 181 -18.77 8.83 2.58
C ASN A 181 -20.10 9.59 2.54
N GLY A 182 -21.10 8.93 1.97
CA GLY A 182 -22.49 9.37 2.04
C GLY A 182 -23.17 8.92 3.33
N SER A 183 -24.44 9.21 3.42
CA SER A 183 -25.28 8.77 4.53
C SER A 183 -26.67 8.41 4.04
N LYS A 184 -27.29 7.44 4.69
CA LYS A 184 -28.68 7.04 4.50
C LYS A 184 -29.39 7.18 5.83
N VAL A 185 -30.38 8.05 5.88
CA VAL A 185 -31.18 8.28 7.09
C VAL A 185 -32.40 7.38 7.02
N ILE A 186 -32.52 6.46 7.96
CA ILE A 186 -33.62 5.49 8.07
C ILE A 186 -34.39 5.71 9.35
N GLU A 187 -35.69 5.50 9.27
CA GLU A 187 -36.56 5.39 10.41
C GLU A 187 -36.72 3.93 10.80
N VAL A 188 -36.52 3.62 12.08
CA VAL A 188 -36.62 2.25 12.59
C VAL A 188 -37.80 2.13 13.57
N ASN A 189 -38.42 0.96 13.63
CA ASN A 189 -39.43 0.63 14.64
C ASN A 189 -38.78 0.30 16.02
N ALA A 190 -39.62 0.00 17.00
CA ALA A 190 -39.16 -0.37 18.36
C ALA A 190 -38.29 -1.66 18.39
N ALA A 191 -38.31 -2.48 17.34
CA ALA A 191 -37.47 -3.65 17.18
C ALA A 191 -36.16 -3.34 16.40
N GLY A 192 -35.94 -2.07 16.02
CA GLY A 192 -34.76 -1.65 15.27
C GLY A 192 -34.83 -1.91 13.76
N GLN A 193 -35.97 -2.40 13.25
CA GLN A 193 -36.14 -2.71 11.84
C GLN A 193 -36.45 -1.45 11.01
N PRO A 194 -35.89 -1.28 9.81
CA PRO A 194 -36.18 -0.13 8.95
C PRO A 194 -37.65 -0.08 8.54
N VAL A 195 -38.29 1.06 8.73
CA VAL A 195 -39.69 1.31 8.36
C VAL A 195 -39.81 2.28 7.19
N ASN A 196 -38.90 3.26 7.15
CA ASN A 196 -38.96 4.31 6.13
C ASN A 196 -37.57 4.90 5.85
N TYR A 197 -37.41 5.46 4.63
CA TYR A 197 -36.21 6.21 4.25
C TYR A 197 -36.56 7.71 4.26
N THR A 198 -35.86 8.48 5.10
CA THR A 198 -36.19 9.89 5.33
C THR A 198 -35.21 10.88 4.71
N GLY A 199 -34.09 10.41 4.15
CA GLY A 199 -33.08 11.26 3.50
C GLY A 199 -31.69 10.69 3.53
N GLY A 200 -30.71 11.54 3.24
CA GLY A 200 -29.29 11.19 3.26
C GLY A 200 -28.48 12.02 2.28
N ALA A 201 -27.18 11.75 2.21
CA ALA A 201 -26.25 12.33 1.25
C ALA A 201 -25.64 11.21 0.40
N ALA A 202 -25.50 11.46 -0.90
CA ALA A 202 -24.77 10.50 -1.77
C ALA A 202 -23.28 10.46 -1.40
N ALA A 203 -22.69 9.28 -1.54
CA ALA A 203 -21.25 9.15 -1.44
C ALA A 203 -20.56 9.78 -2.66
N ILE A 204 -19.43 10.43 -2.43
CA ILE A 204 -18.60 11.03 -3.48
C ILE A 204 -17.33 10.19 -3.58
N SER A 205 -17.09 9.59 -4.73
CA SER A 205 -15.88 8.79 -4.98
C SER A 205 -14.61 9.62 -4.82
N GLY A 206 -13.52 8.98 -4.43
CA GLY A 206 -12.21 9.61 -4.40
C GLY A 206 -11.67 9.96 -5.78
N ASP A 207 -10.66 10.82 -5.81
CA ASP A 207 -10.01 11.27 -7.03
C ASP A 207 -9.17 10.16 -7.67
N ASN A 208 -9.15 10.11 -8.99
CA ASN A 208 -8.32 9.17 -9.73
C ASN A 208 -6.90 9.71 -9.89
N ILE A 209 -5.93 8.80 -9.87
CA ILE A 209 -4.51 9.12 -10.04
C ILE A 209 -3.98 8.47 -11.32
N ARG A 210 -3.26 9.24 -12.12
CA ARG A 210 -2.49 8.72 -13.25
C ARG A 210 -1.01 8.69 -12.89
N LEU A 211 -0.43 7.50 -12.94
CA LEU A 211 0.98 7.27 -12.63
C LEU A 211 1.85 7.50 -13.88
N THR A 212 3.15 7.73 -13.66
CA THR A 212 4.15 7.73 -14.75
C THR A 212 4.59 6.33 -15.15
N VAL A 213 4.27 5.34 -14.34
CA VAL A 213 4.62 3.93 -14.56
C VAL A 213 3.98 3.40 -15.83
N ASP A 214 4.76 2.64 -16.59
CA ASP A 214 4.28 1.82 -17.70
C ASP A 214 4.08 0.38 -17.20
N SER A 215 2.85 -0.08 -17.18
CA SER A 215 2.50 -1.39 -16.62
C SER A 215 3.11 -2.57 -17.39
N ALA A 216 3.37 -2.40 -18.69
CA ALA A 216 4.04 -3.43 -19.48
C ALA A 216 5.53 -3.51 -19.13
N LEU A 217 6.19 -2.34 -19.00
CA LEU A 217 7.58 -2.29 -18.55
C LEU A 217 7.75 -2.79 -17.11
N GLN A 218 6.83 -2.42 -16.21
CA GLN A 218 6.82 -2.91 -14.83
C GLN A 218 6.82 -4.43 -14.80
N ARG A 219 5.89 -5.09 -15.50
CA ARG A 219 5.82 -6.55 -15.55
C ARG A 219 7.03 -7.20 -16.23
N ALA A 220 7.56 -6.58 -17.29
CA ALA A 220 8.77 -7.07 -17.94
C ALA A 220 9.97 -7.04 -16.97
N ALA A 221 10.12 -5.96 -16.20
CA ALA A 221 11.18 -5.84 -15.21
C ALA A 221 11.03 -6.85 -14.06
N GLU A 222 9.81 -7.09 -13.58
CA GLU A 222 9.54 -8.12 -12.54
C GLU A 222 9.85 -9.51 -13.03
N ASN A 223 9.41 -9.88 -14.24
CA ASN A 223 9.71 -11.16 -14.85
C ASN A 223 11.23 -11.34 -15.03
N ALA A 224 11.95 -10.29 -15.40
CA ALA A 224 13.41 -10.34 -15.54
C ALA A 224 14.12 -10.57 -14.19
N VAL A 225 13.64 -9.90 -13.12
CA VAL A 225 14.15 -10.11 -11.76
C VAL A 225 13.91 -11.55 -11.32
N GLU A 226 12.70 -12.07 -11.50
CA GLU A 226 12.35 -13.44 -11.12
C GLU A 226 13.15 -14.47 -11.91
N ALA A 227 13.31 -14.27 -13.20
CA ALA A 227 14.15 -15.13 -14.04
C ALA A 227 15.61 -15.14 -13.56
N GLN A 228 16.18 -13.97 -13.23
CA GLN A 228 17.55 -13.88 -12.72
C GLN A 228 17.70 -14.54 -11.35
N VAL A 229 16.73 -14.37 -10.45
CA VAL A 229 16.71 -15.04 -9.15
C VAL A 229 16.69 -16.56 -9.32
N ASN A 230 15.91 -17.08 -10.25
CA ASN A 230 15.84 -18.51 -10.53
C ASN A 230 17.17 -19.06 -11.10
N ILE A 231 17.85 -18.29 -11.95
CA ILE A 231 19.20 -18.62 -12.43
C ILE A 231 20.19 -18.71 -11.25
N LEU A 232 20.18 -17.72 -10.37
CA LEU A 232 21.05 -17.71 -9.19
C LEU A 232 20.77 -18.88 -8.25
N HIS A 233 19.50 -19.22 -8.03
CA HIS A 233 19.13 -20.42 -7.27
C HIS A 233 19.68 -21.71 -7.90
N GLY A 234 19.63 -21.81 -9.24
CA GLY A 234 20.25 -22.93 -9.98
C GLY A 234 21.77 -23.02 -9.79
N MET A 235 22.42 -21.91 -9.47
CA MET A 235 23.85 -21.84 -9.14
C MET A 235 24.15 -22.04 -7.63
N GLY A 236 23.11 -22.28 -6.80
CA GLY A 236 23.26 -22.40 -5.35
C GLY A 236 23.41 -21.06 -4.62
N ILE A 237 23.11 -19.94 -5.30
CA ILE A 237 23.14 -18.58 -4.72
C ILE A 237 21.70 -18.19 -4.39
N PHE A 238 21.46 -17.81 -3.13
CA PHE A 238 20.13 -17.50 -2.61
C PHE A 238 20.05 -16.00 -2.24
N PRO A 239 19.68 -15.12 -3.20
CA PRO A 239 19.53 -13.70 -2.91
C PRO A 239 18.36 -13.48 -1.95
N THR A 240 18.54 -12.55 -1.01
CA THR A 240 17.51 -12.15 -0.03
C THR A 240 16.63 -11.02 -0.54
N GLY A 241 17.03 -10.34 -1.62
CA GLY A 241 16.27 -9.26 -2.23
C GLY A 241 16.91 -8.78 -3.53
N ALA A 242 16.08 -8.15 -4.35
CA ALA A 242 16.47 -7.45 -5.56
C ALA A 242 15.60 -6.21 -5.78
N SER A 243 16.10 -5.24 -6.52
CA SER A 243 15.32 -4.06 -6.91
C SER A 243 15.73 -3.54 -8.28
N VAL A 244 14.77 -2.96 -8.99
CA VAL A 244 14.99 -2.29 -10.28
C VAL A 244 14.19 -1.00 -10.31
N VAL A 245 14.81 0.09 -10.76
CA VAL A 245 14.13 1.36 -11.05
C VAL A 245 14.46 1.75 -12.48
N ALA A 246 13.45 2.00 -13.29
CA ALA A 246 13.59 2.59 -14.62
C ALA A 246 13.08 4.04 -14.59
N VAL A 247 13.94 4.98 -14.96
CA VAL A 247 13.64 6.41 -14.94
C VAL A 247 13.87 7.00 -16.34
N ASP A 248 12.96 7.82 -16.81
CA ASP A 248 13.18 8.65 -17.99
C ASP A 248 14.17 9.77 -17.63
N PRO A 249 15.36 9.81 -18.24
CA PRO A 249 16.38 10.79 -17.86
C PRO A 249 16.00 12.24 -18.22
N ASN A 250 15.05 12.45 -19.14
CA ASN A 250 14.64 13.79 -19.58
C ASN A 250 13.59 14.41 -18.65
N SER A 251 12.70 13.59 -18.09
CA SER A 251 11.58 14.07 -17.30
C SER A 251 11.69 13.70 -15.81
N GLY A 252 12.60 12.79 -15.44
CA GLY A 252 12.67 12.21 -14.09
C GLY A 252 11.51 11.23 -13.79
N ALA A 253 10.64 10.96 -14.75
CA ALA A 253 9.49 10.09 -14.54
C ALA A 253 9.91 8.65 -14.27
N ILE A 254 9.36 8.06 -13.22
CA ILE A 254 9.55 6.64 -12.92
C ILE A 254 8.65 5.83 -13.84
N LEU A 255 9.26 4.98 -14.67
CA LEU A 255 8.57 4.13 -15.62
C LEU A 255 8.31 2.72 -15.08
N ALA A 256 9.20 2.23 -14.23
CA ALA A 256 9.02 0.97 -13.48
C ALA A 256 9.78 1.03 -12.15
N MET A 257 9.24 0.35 -11.13
CA MET A 257 9.84 0.25 -9.80
C MET A 257 9.55 -1.15 -9.23
N VAL A 258 10.56 -2.00 -9.23
CA VAL A 258 10.46 -3.40 -8.78
C VAL A 258 11.16 -3.58 -7.45
N SER A 259 10.53 -4.27 -6.52
CA SER A 259 11.15 -4.76 -5.29
C SER A 259 10.80 -6.23 -5.11
N TRP A 260 11.79 -7.09 -5.01
CA TRP A 260 11.64 -8.52 -4.85
C TRP A 260 12.22 -8.99 -3.50
N PRO A 261 11.59 -9.97 -2.82
CA PRO A 261 10.31 -10.59 -3.13
C PRO A 261 9.14 -9.64 -2.95
N SER A 262 8.04 -9.94 -3.63
CA SER A 262 6.82 -9.16 -3.59
C SER A 262 5.72 -9.87 -2.79
N PHE A 263 4.55 -9.25 -2.67
CA PHE A 263 3.36 -9.77 -2.01
C PHE A 263 2.12 -9.43 -2.84
N ASP A 264 1.00 -10.13 -2.62
CA ASP A 264 -0.27 -9.78 -3.28
C ASP A 264 -1.09 -8.83 -2.38
N PRO A 265 -1.27 -7.54 -2.78
CA PRO A 265 -2.04 -6.58 -2.00
C PRO A 265 -3.55 -6.91 -1.92
N ASN A 266 -4.07 -7.76 -2.81
CA ASN A 266 -5.45 -8.21 -2.74
C ASN A 266 -5.77 -8.98 -1.45
N GLN A 267 -4.78 -9.62 -0.81
CA GLN A 267 -4.96 -10.31 0.47
C GLN A 267 -5.41 -9.35 1.57
N PHE A 268 -4.90 -8.12 1.57
CA PHE A 268 -5.24 -7.09 2.56
C PHE A 268 -6.63 -6.50 2.31
N SER A 269 -7.04 -6.36 1.06
CA SER A 269 -8.34 -5.80 0.68
C SER A 269 -9.53 -6.63 1.18
N ARG A 270 -9.34 -7.94 1.31
CA ARG A 270 -10.35 -8.90 1.78
C ARG A 270 -10.36 -9.08 3.30
N GLY A 271 -9.37 -8.50 3.96
CA GLY A 271 -9.06 -8.79 5.36
C GLY A 271 -8.10 -9.98 5.45
N ILE A 272 -6.88 -9.72 5.85
CA ILE A 272 -5.85 -10.74 6.03
C ILE A 272 -6.05 -11.47 7.35
N SER A 273 -5.91 -12.79 7.38
CA SER A 273 -5.91 -13.56 8.61
C SER A 273 -4.62 -13.35 9.41
N SER A 274 -4.67 -13.55 10.73
CA SER A 274 -3.47 -13.45 11.58
C SER A 274 -2.36 -14.40 11.12
N GLU A 275 -2.73 -15.60 10.65
CA GLU A 275 -1.76 -16.59 10.16
C GLU A 275 -1.07 -16.13 8.86
N GLU A 276 -1.82 -15.55 7.92
CA GLU A 276 -1.26 -15.00 6.68
C GLU A 276 -0.41 -13.76 6.96
N TRP A 277 -0.84 -12.90 7.88
CA TRP A 277 -0.06 -11.75 8.32
C TRP A 277 1.27 -12.18 8.94
N ASP A 278 1.23 -13.18 9.86
CA ASP A 278 2.43 -13.71 10.49
C ASP A 278 3.41 -14.30 9.49
N LYS A 279 2.93 -14.97 8.44
CA LYS A 279 3.79 -15.48 7.34
C LYS A 279 4.48 -14.35 6.59
N ILE A 280 3.83 -13.22 6.39
CA ILE A 280 4.38 -12.07 5.66
C ILE A 280 5.38 -11.31 6.54
N ILE A 281 4.99 -10.97 7.77
CA ILE A 281 5.81 -10.11 8.66
C ILE A 281 7.06 -10.82 9.17
N ASN A 282 6.97 -12.13 9.41
CA ASN A 282 8.09 -12.96 9.86
C ASN A 282 8.93 -13.53 8.71
N ASN A 283 8.62 -13.18 7.46
CA ASN A 283 9.42 -13.62 6.33
C ASN A 283 10.78 -12.92 6.34
N LYS A 284 11.86 -13.73 6.41
CA LYS A 284 13.25 -13.24 6.49
C LYS A 284 13.67 -12.37 5.30
N ASN A 285 12.97 -12.50 4.17
CA ASN A 285 13.23 -11.73 2.96
C ASN A 285 12.34 -10.48 2.86
N HIS A 286 11.62 -10.10 3.91
CA HIS A 286 10.87 -8.84 4.06
C HIS A 286 10.10 -8.40 2.80
N PRO A 287 9.04 -9.13 2.36
CA PRO A 287 8.33 -8.82 1.10
C PRO A 287 7.61 -7.47 1.11
N LEU A 288 7.25 -6.92 2.28
CA LEU A 288 6.61 -5.60 2.38
C LEU A 288 7.60 -4.44 2.17
N GLN A 289 8.90 -4.71 2.24
CA GLN A 289 9.92 -3.66 2.12
C GLN A 289 10.04 -3.15 0.68
N ASN A 290 9.86 -1.85 0.47
CA ASN A 290 10.22 -1.21 -0.79
C ASN A 290 11.73 -0.94 -0.83
N ARG A 291 12.48 -1.88 -1.42
CA ARG A 291 13.94 -1.82 -1.46
C ARG A 291 14.48 -0.64 -2.25
N ASN A 292 13.69 -0.11 -3.17
CA ASN A 292 14.12 1.02 -3.99
C ASN A 292 14.31 2.31 -3.19
N ILE A 293 13.60 2.46 -2.07
CA ILE A 293 13.60 3.69 -1.26
C ILE A 293 14.03 3.47 0.19
N SER A 294 14.09 2.23 0.67
CA SER A 294 14.37 1.94 2.08
C SER A 294 15.59 1.05 2.31
N SER A 295 16.21 0.51 1.25
CA SER A 295 17.42 -0.31 1.38
C SER A 295 18.67 0.50 1.07
N MET A 296 19.73 0.22 1.81
CA MET A 296 21.06 0.79 1.57
C MET A 296 21.97 -0.32 1.04
N TYR A 297 22.51 -0.11 -0.15
CA TYR A 297 23.45 -1.01 -0.78
C TYR A 297 24.79 -0.30 -1.00
N PRO A 298 25.93 -1.00 -0.89
CA PRO A 298 27.22 -0.45 -1.32
C PRO A 298 27.16 -0.10 -2.80
N PRO A 299 27.44 1.15 -3.20
CA PRO A 299 27.30 1.58 -4.60
C PRO A 299 28.30 0.89 -5.53
N GLY A 300 29.42 0.42 -4.99
CA GLY A 300 30.49 -0.20 -5.78
C GLY A 300 30.98 0.72 -6.88
N SER A 301 31.25 0.16 -8.06
CA SER A 301 31.78 0.89 -9.22
C SER A 301 30.86 1.96 -9.80
N THR A 302 29.56 1.97 -9.45
CA THR A 302 28.65 3.06 -9.87
C THR A 302 29.09 4.41 -9.26
N PHE A 303 29.74 4.40 -8.10
CA PHE A 303 30.27 5.61 -7.46
C PHE A 303 31.47 6.23 -8.22
N LYS A 304 32.10 5.48 -9.13
CA LYS A 304 33.21 5.98 -9.95
C LYS A 304 32.79 7.15 -10.85
N VAL A 305 31.53 7.20 -11.26
CA VAL A 305 30.97 8.35 -11.99
C VAL A 305 31.13 9.64 -11.18
N ILE A 306 30.78 9.60 -9.90
CA ILE A 306 30.88 10.75 -9.00
C ILE A 306 32.35 11.09 -8.73
N THR A 307 33.18 10.07 -8.45
CA THR A 307 34.62 10.28 -8.23
C THR A 307 35.29 10.90 -9.46
N GLY A 308 34.96 10.40 -10.64
CA GLY A 308 35.47 10.89 -11.91
C GLY A 308 35.01 12.32 -12.21
N ALA A 309 33.71 12.59 -12.06
CA ALA A 309 33.17 13.95 -12.22
C ALA A 309 33.86 14.95 -11.28
N THR A 310 34.04 14.56 -10.01
CA THR A 310 34.74 15.39 -9.03
C THR A 310 36.17 15.67 -9.44
N ALA A 311 36.90 14.67 -9.94
CA ALA A 311 38.31 14.81 -10.33
C ALA A 311 38.48 15.72 -11.56
N LEU A 312 37.61 15.59 -12.53
CA LEU A 312 37.61 16.42 -13.76
C LEU A 312 37.17 17.85 -13.45
N GLU A 313 36.09 18.06 -12.68
CA GLU A 313 35.61 19.39 -12.29
C GLU A 313 36.65 20.16 -11.46
N ALA A 314 37.29 19.46 -10.52
CA ALA A 314 38.35 20.01 -9.70
C ALA A 314 39.69 20.17 -10.46
N LYS A 315 39.77 19.79 -11.75
CA LYS A 315 40.98 19.81 -12.58
C LYS A 315 42.16 19.07 -11.96
N MET A 316 41.86 17.99 -11.22
CA MET A 316 42.91 17.16 -10.58
C MET A 316 43.42 16.06 -11.52
N VAL A 317 42.80 15.91 -12.68
CA VAL A 317 43.18 15.02 -13.76
C VAL A 317 42.66 15.60 -15.07
N THR A 318 43.35 15.34 -16.18
CA THR A 318 42.78 15.51 -17.53
C THR A 318 42.33 14.14 -18.07
N PRO A 319 41.39 14.08 -19.03
CA PRO A 319 40.95 12.80 -19.58
C PRO A 319 42.08 11.97 -20.21
N GLU A 320 43.13 12.61 -20.70
CA GLU A 320 44.25 11.99 -21.39
C GLU A 320 45.41 11.65 -20.45
N GLU A 321 45.37 12.10 -19.17
CA GLU A 321 46.43 11.80 -18.20
C GLU A 321 46.46 10.30 -17.91
N LYS A 322 47.61 9.71 -18.16
CA LYS A 322 47.83 8.29 -17.93
C LYS A 322 48.42 8.02 -16.53
N ILE A 323 47.80 7.06 -15.85
CA ILE A 323 48.27 6.54 -14.58
C ILE A 323 48.64 5.07 -14.79
N PHE A 324 49.75 4.65 -14.16
CA PHE A 324 50.20 3.27 -14.23
C PHE A 324 49.49 2.41 -13.19
N ASP A 325 48.76 1.42 -13.65
CA ASP A 325 48.09 0.41 -12.85
C ASP A 325 48.83 -0.92 -12.93
N ASN A 326 49.40 -1.34 -11.81
CA ASN A 326 50.02 -2.66 -11.65
C ASN A 326 49.13 -3.68 -10.92
N GLY A 327 47.83 -3.43 -10.84
CA GLY A 327 46.86 -4.26 -10.14
C GLY A 327 46.65 -3.86 -8.67
N ARG A 328 47.47 -2.97 -8.10
CA ARG A 328 47.41 -2.53 -6.70
C ARG A 328 47.75 -1.05 -6.56
N HIS A 329 47.00 -0.34 -5.72
CA HIS A 329 47.33 1.05 -5.45
C HIS A 329 48.61 1.19 -4.62
N TRP A 330 49.49 2.13 -4.99
CA TRP A 330 50.82 2.28 -4.44
C TRP A 330 50.87 2.69 -2.95
N LEU A 331 49.82 3.38 -2.47
CA LEU A 331 49.76 3.91 -1.10
C LEU A 331 48.80 3.16 -0.19
N ILE A 332 47.63 2.71 -0.70
CA ILE A 332 46.60 2.04 0.08
C ILE A 332 46.54 0.57 -0.29
N ASP A 333 46.29 -0.30 0.68
CA ASP A 333 46.17 -1.74 0.44
C ASP A 333 44.83 -2.09 -0.23
N LYS A 334 44.66 -1.60 -1.46
CA LYS A 334 43.51 -1.84 -2.31
C LYS A 334 43.98 -2.23 -3.72
N ARG A 335 43.18 -3.09 -4.40
CA ARG A 335 43.52 -3.65 -5.69
C ARG A 335 42.31 -3.71 -6.60
N ASN A 336 42.57 -4.01 -7.89
CA ASN A 336 41.53 -4.35 -8.83
C ASN A 336 40.82 -5.66 -8.47
N SER A 337 39.61 -5.85 -8.98
CA SER A 337 38.94 -7.14 -8.90
C SER A 337 39.84 -8.20 -9.51
N GLU A 338 39.90 -9.38 -8.88
CA GLU A 338 40.73 -10.51 -9.34
C GLU A 338 42.24 -10.22 -9.45
N GLY A 339 42.71 -9.02 -9.07
CA GLY A 339 44.10 -8.63 -9.11
C GLY A 339 44.61 -8.29 -10.51
N GLU A 340 43.74 -8.00 -11.46
CA GLU A 340 44.12 -7.57 -12.81
C GLU A 340 44.97 -6.30 -12.79
N ALA A 341 45.94 -6.23 -13.71
CA ALA A 341 46.79 -5.07 -13.93
C ALA A 341 46.59 -4.53 -15.36
N PHE A 342 46.19 -3.27 -15.50
CA PHE A 342 45.82 -2.69 -16.80
C PHE A 342 46.95 -1.86 -17.45
N GLY A 343 48.09 -1.67 -16.74
CA GLY A 343 49.21 -0.90 -17.26
C GLY A 343 48.95 0.61 -17.29
N TRP A 344 49.38 1.29 -18.33
CA TRP A 344 49.09 2.72 -18.50
C TRP A 344 47.70 2.97 -19.00
N VAL A 345 46.81 3.49 -18.16
CA VAL A 345 45.39 3.78 -18.43
C VAL A 345 45.13 5.26 -18.28
N ASP A 346 44.35 5.79 -19.19
CA ASP A 346 43.76 7.15 -19.07
C ASP A 346 42.35 7.07 -18.47
N PHE A 347 41.66 8.21 -18.37
CA PHE A 347 40.34 8.26 -17.75
C PHE A 347 39.30 7.38 -18.50
N TYR A 348 39.36 7.34 -19.83
CA TYR A 348 38.40 6.58 -20.64
C TYR A 348 38.62 5.08 -20.47
N ASP A 349 39.89 4.65 -20.53
CA ASP A 349 40.27 3.27 -20.29
C ASP A 349 39.90 2.81 -18.88
N ALA A 350 40.18 3.63 -17.87
CA ALA A 350 39.89 3.34 -16.47
C ALA A 350 38.37 3.22 -16.20
N MET A 351 37.56 4.08 -16.83
CA MET A 351 36.12 4.00 -16.72
C MET A 351 35.58 2.74 -17.43
N ALA A 352 36.03 2.48 -18.64
CA ALA A 352 35.58 1.35 -19.45
C ALA A 352 35.93 -0.02 -18.81
N LYS A 353 37.12 -0.12 -18.22
CA LYS A 353 37.62 -1.34 -17.54
C LYS A 353 37.19 -1.42 -16.08
N SER A 354 36.56 -0.36 -15.57
CA SER A 354 36.22 -0.24 -14.15
C SER A 354 37.43 -0.36 -13.22
N ASP A 355 38.55 0.26 -13.60
CA ASP A 355 39.83 0.22 -12.88
C ASP A 355 39.68 0.84 -11.47
N ASN A 356 39.90 0.02 -10.43
CA ASN A 356 39.80 0.51 -9.05
C ASN A 356 41.04 1.35 -8.66
N VAL A 357 42.23 0.96 -9.12
CA VAL A 357 43.48 1.61 -8.78
C VAL A 357 43.50 3.08 -9.26
N TYR A 358 43.02 3.29 -10.51
CA TYR A 358 42.86 4.63 -11.04
C TYR A 358 41.90 5.47 -10.18
N PHE A 359 40.74 4.95 -9.84
CA PHE A 359 39.74 5.70 -9.07
C PHE A 359 40.10 5.86 -7.59
N TYR A 360 40.89 4.99 -6.99
CA TYR A 360 41.50 5.23 -5.67
C TYR A 360 42.45 6.41 -5.70
N GLU A 361 43.26 6.54 -6.74
CA GLU A 361 44.17 7.68 -6.92
C GLU A 361 43.32 8.97 -7.14
N MET A 362 42.25 8.94 -7.93
CA MET A 362 41.37 10.09 -8.09
C MET A 362 40.74 10.50 -6.77
N GLY A 363 40.19 9.56 -6.00
CA GLY A 363 39.61 9.84 -4.68
C GLY A 363 40.64 10.46 -3.71
N ARG A 364 41.88 9.97 -3.75
CA ARG A 364 42.99 10.53 -2.96
C ARG A 364 43.30 11.99 -3.35
N ARG A 365 43.37 12.29 -4.65
CA ARG A 365 43.68 13.62 -5.18
C ARG A 365 42.59 14.65 -4.83
N VAL A 366 41.33 14.29 -4.96
CA VAL A 366 40.19 15.22 -4.75
C VAL A 366 39.88 15.42 -3.27
N GLY A 367 40.08 14.41 -2.44
CA GLY A 367 39.80 14.43 -1.01
C GLY A 367 38.30 14.31 -0.69
N ILE A 368 38.05 14.02 0.60
CA ILE A 368 36.68 13.65 1.05
C ILE A 368 35.68 14.81 0.94
N ASP A 369 36.10 16.04 1.21
CA ASP A 369 35.21 17.20 1.24
C ASP A 369 34.60 17.48 -0.16
N ARG A 370 35.42 17.43 -1.22
CA ARG A 370 34.96 17.62 -2.60
C ARG A 370 34.09 16.46 -3.07
N LEU A 371 34.48 15.21 -2.72
CA LEU A 371 33.65 14.04 -3.00
C LEU A 371 32.30 14.14 -2.31
N ALA A 372 32.23 14.57 -1.06
CA ALA A 372 31.01 14.74 -0.32
C ALA A 372 30.13 15.87 -0.89
N ALA A 373 30.73 16.97 -1.35
CA ALA A 373 30.02 18.06 -2.02
C ALA A 373 29.38 17.57 -3.32
N MET A 374 30.17 16.99 -4.22
CA MET A 374 29.68 16.44 -5.49
C MET A 374 28.62 15.36 -5.28
N SER A 375 28.79 14.50 -4.26
CA SER A 375 27.79 13.48 -3.94
C SER A 375 26.45 14.10 -3.57
N ARG A 376 26.45 15.21 -2.83
CA ARG A 376 25.21 15.96 -2.52
C ARG A 376 24.59 16.60 -3.76
N ASP A 377 25.41 17.11 -4.67
CA ASP A 377 24.92 17.67 -5.96
C ASP A 377 24.27 16.60 -6.82
N PHE A 378 24.74 15.34 -6.73
CA PHE A 378 24.07 14.18 -7.31
C PHE A 378 22.87 13.67 -6.50
N GLY A 379 22.49 14.35 -5.42
CA GLY A 379 21.33 14.00 -4.59
C GLY A 379 21.58 12.89 -3.56
N LEU A 380 22.85 12.42 -3.37
CA LEU A 380 23.15 11.42 -2.36
C LEU A 380 23.09 11.99 -0.94
N GLY A 381 22.67 11.16 0.02
CA GLY A 381 22.55 11.56 1.44
C GLY A 381 21.25 12.28 1.79
N GLN A 382 20.28 12.32 0.87
CA GLN A 382 18.91 12.80 1.12
C GLN A 382 17.96 11.64 1.38
N LEU A 383 16.93 11.90 2.18
CA LEU A 383 15.86 10.91 2.37
C LEU A 383 15.06 10.74 1.06
N LEU A 384 14.98 9.51 0.60
CA LEU A 384 14.18 9.15 -0.56
C LEU A 384 12.76 8.79 -0.14
N SER A 385 11.78 9.25 -0.90
CA SER A 385 10.39 8.81 -0.81
C SER A 385 9.80 8.73 -2.21
N LEU A 386 8.62 8.12 -2.34
CA LEU A 386 7.94 8.02 -3.64
C LEU A 386 7.62 9.38 -4.28
N ILE A 387 7.52 10.44 -3.47
CA ILE A 387 7.28 11.81 -3.95
C ILE A 387 8.56 12.58 -4.29
N HIS A 388 9.75 12.10 -3.83
CA HIS A 388 11.03 12.76 -4.06
C HIS A 388 11.82 12.13 -5.21
N ILE A 389 11.43 10.94 -5.67
CA ILE A 389 12.10 10.23 -6.76
C ILE A 389 11.63 10.73 -8.13
N SER A 390 10.45 11.32 -8.20
CA SER A 390 9.97 12.07 -9.36
C SER A 390 9.85 13.53 -8.97
N GLU A 391 10.32 14.46 -9.80
CA GLU A 391 9.73 15.79 -9.91
C GLU A 391 8.23 15.61 -9.70
N PRO A 392 7.53 16.53 -8.97
CA PRO A 392 6.14 16.31 -8.65
C PRO A 392 5.44 15.89 -9.93
N THR A 393 5.26 14.59 -10.06
CA THR A 393 4.49 14.01 -11.13
C THR A 393 3.23 14.79 -11.07
N ARG A 394 2.99 15.68 -12.03
CA ARG A 394 1.75 16.42 -12.10
C ARG A 394 0.69 15.37 -12.07
N LEU A 395 0.14 15.16 -10.87
CA LEU A 395 -1.09 14.41 -10.68
C LEU A 395 -2.09 15.09 -11.59
N GLN A 396 -2.29 14.55 -12.78
CA GLN A 396 -3.43 14.93 -13.58
C GLN A 396 -4.59 14.23 -12.88
N LEU A 397 -5.25 14.97 -12.00
CA LEU A 397 -6.57 14.61 -11.51
C LEU A 397 -7.44 14.53 -12.76
N ILE A 398 -7.83 13.32 -13.13
CA ILE A 398 -8.83 13.08 -14.16
C ILE A 398 -10.16 13.12 -13.40
N SER A 399 -10.85 14.24 -13.53
CA SER A 399 -12.22 14.42 -13.02
C SER A 399 -13.20 13.54 -13.76
#